data_f5d5db89024d1a4d1cd6f7c73e429be1
#
_entry.id   f5d5db89024d1a4d1cd6f7c73e429be1
#
_cell.length_a   1.000
_cell.length_b   1.000
_cell.length_c   1.000
_cell.angle_alpha   90.00
_cell.angle_beta   90.00
_cell.angle_gamma   90.00
#
_symmetry.space_group_name_H-M   'P 1'
#
loop_
_entity.id
_entity.type
_entity.pdbx_description
1 polymer ?
#
loop_
_entity_poly.entity_id
_entity_poly.type
_entity_poly.pdbx_seq_one_letter_code
_entity_poly.pdbx_strand_id
1 'polypeptide(L)'
;MKANLKTLLPLVTAAISCTLSLAAGATDNDSSDSDSHFSSNFTPIVKEVRKAVLNLSKDDLKNYGKILRTPCVTGPDFGAMGVHLINHTFVDAVVNVEQPEALIYEPQANGKYRLVGVEYIVPKDAWDAANPAQPGLPSPRPQLLGHLLNFVGSPNRYGIEGGFFEIHVWAFEDNPRGALHDWNPDVTCEKQPVPHS
;
A
#
# COMPACT_ATOMS: atom_id res chain seq x y z
N MET A 1 -54.36 40.49 7.70
CA MET A 1 -54.42 40.90 6.26
C MET A 1 -53.54 39.90 5.50
N LYS A 2 -54.15 39.08 4.85
CA LYS A 2 -54.31 38.52 3.49
C LYS A 2 -53.22 38.98 2.52
N ALA A 3 -52.44 38.04 1.96
CA ALA A 3 -52.47 37.70 0.54
C ALA A 3 -51.63 36.45 0.23
N ASN A 4 -52.33 35.45 -0.30
CA ASN A 4 -51.81 34.30 -1.04
C ASN A 4 -51.27 34.76 -2.41
N LEU A 5 -50.17 34.17 -2.87
CA LEU A 5 -49.90 34.09 -4.29
C LEU A 5 -49.32 32.72 -4.65
N LYS A 6 -50.16 31.90 -5.26
CA LYS A 6 -49.78 30.65 -5.94
C LYS A 6 -49.22 31.01 -7.31
N THR A 7 -48.02 30.53 -7.65
CA THR A 7 -47.55 30.55 -9.02
C THR A 7 -47.29 29.12 -9.49
N LEU A 8 -48.07 28.73 -10.51
CA LEU A 8 -47.99 27.46 -11.23
C LEU A 8 -46.75 27.40 -12.11
N LEU A 9 -46.03 26.26 -12.06
CA LEU A 9 -45.02 25.88 -13.05
C LEU A 9 -45.70 25.12 -14.21
N PRO A 10 -45.32 25.36 -15.47
CA PRO A 10 -45.75 24.51 -16.57
C PRO A 10 -44.82 23.30 -16.74
N LEU A 11 -45.46 22.14 -16.92
CA LEU A 11 -44.84 20.87 -17.31
C LEU A 11 -44.39 20.94 -18.78
N VAL A 12 -43.11 20.75 -19.05
CA VAL A 12 -42.63 20.55 -20.42
C VAL A 12 -42.29 19.06 -20.60
N THR A 13 -43.14 18.39 -21.34
CA THR A 13 -42.94 17.01 -21.82
C THR A 13 -42.12 17.04 -23.09
N ALA A 14 -40.88 16.58 -23.06
CA ALA A 14 -40.07 16.31 -24.25
C ALA A 14 -40.14 14.81 -24.57
N ALA A 15 -40.77 14.52 -25.71
CA ALA A 15 -40.81 13.20 -26.30
C ALA A 15 -39.51 12.96 -27.08
N ILE A 16 -38.71 11.96 -26.70
CA ILE A 16 -37.56 11.52 -27.46
C ILE A 16 -37.95 10.29 -28.26
N SER A 17 -38.00 10.46 -29.57
CA SER A 17 -38.23 9.37 -30.52
C SER A 17 -36.91 8.58 -30.69
N CYS A 18 -36.95 7.30 -30.35
CA CYS A 18 -35.83 6.37 -30.59
C CYS A 18 -36.06 5.69 -31.94
N THR A 19 -35.23 6.00 -32.93
CA THR A 19 -35.22 5.26 -34.20
C THR A 19 -34.21 4.11 -34.10
N LEU A 20 -34.72 2.87 -34.15
CA LEU A 20 -33.92 1.66 -34.32
C LEU A 20 -33.43 1.58 -35.76
N SER A 21 -32.11 1.53 -35.94
CA SER A 21 -31.50 1.06 -37.17
C SER A 21 -30.88 -0.30 -36.92
N LEU A 22 -31.46 -1.35 -37.51
CA LEU A 22 -30.84 -2.65 -37.66
C LEU A 22 -29.81 -2.59 -38.78
N ALA A 23 -28.57 -2.92 -38.46
CA ALA A 23 -27.60 -3.36 -39.43
C ALA A 23 -27.04 -4.70 -38.97
N ALA A 24 -27.40 -5.76 -39.70
CA ALA A 24 -26.80 -7.08 -39.55
C ALA A 24 -25.46 -7.10 -40.26
N GLY A 25 -24.44 -7.60 -39.58
CA GLY A 25 -23.14 -7.91 -40.14
C GLY A 25 -22.42 -8.86 -39.21
N ALA A 26 -22.56 -10.16 -39.50
CA ALA A 26 -21.79 -11.20 -38.85
C ALA A 26 -20.38 -11.23 -39.44
N THR A 27 -19.38 -11.19 -38.59
CA THR A 27 -18.10 -11.87 -38.82
C THR A 27 -17.55 -12.32 -37.48
N ASP A 28 -17.37 -13.63 -37.39
CA ASP A 28 -16.61 -14.30 -36.34
C ASP A 28 -15.22 -13.65 -36.24
N ASN A 29 -14.79 -13.38 -35.01
CA ASN A 29 -13.40 -13.64 -34.65
C ASN A 29 -13.23 -13.64 -33.12
N ASP A 30 -12.83 -14.82 -32.68
CA ASP A 30 -11.76 -15.08 -31.73
C ASP A 30 -11.76 -14.20 -30.47
N SER A 31 -12.50 -14.68 -29.49
CA SER A 31 -12.31 -14.32 -28.09
C SER A 31 -10.95 -14.84 -27.62
N SER A 32 -9.90 -14.10 -27.92
CA SER A 32 -8.72 -14.15 -27.05
C SER A 32 -9.11 -13.47 -25.74
N ASP A 33 -9.45 -14.28 -24.77
CA ASP A 33 -9.47 -13.95 -23.36
C ASP A 33 -8.06 -13.44 -23.00
N SER A 34 -7.80 -12.17 -23.27
CA SER A 34 -6.72 -11.48 -22.66
C SER A 34 -7.17 -11.16 -21.25
N ASP A 35 -6.96 -12.11 -20.33
CA ASP A 35 -6.79 -11.81 -18.92
C ASP A 35 -5.79 -10.66 -18.85
N SER A 36 -6.31 -9.45 -18.81
CA SER A 36 -5.52 -8.28 -18.47
C SER A 36 -5.15 -8.46 -16.99
N HIS A 37 -4.03 -9.16 -16.76
CA HIS A 37 -3.30 -9.05 -15.50
C HIS A 37 -3.02 -7.55 -15.33
N PHE A 38 -3.90 -6.88 -14.60
CA PHE A 38 -3.73 -5.49 -14.22
C PHE A 38 -2.51 -5.48 -13.29
N SER A 39 -1.35 -5.22 -13.89
CA SER A 39 -0.09 -5.21 -13.15
C SER A 39 -0.24 -4.25 -11.97
N SER A 40 -0.02 -4.73 -10.76
CA SER A 40 -0.04 -3.95 -9.53
C SER A 40 0.88 -2.72 -9.59
N ASN A 41 1.84 -2.72 -10.52
CA ASN A 41 2.79 -1.64 -10.79
C ASN A 41 2.16 -0.33 -11.28
N PHE A 42 0.89 -0.30 -11.66
CA PHE A 42 0.21 0.89 -12.17
C PHE A 42 -0.75 1.55 -11.19
N THR A 43 -0.89 1.02 -9.97
CA THR A 43 -1.75 1.68 -8.97
C THR A 43 -1.17 3.03 -8.55
N PRO A 44 -2.01 4.06 -8.31
CA PRO A 44 -1.54 5.39 -7.93
C PRO A 44 -0.58 5.37 -6.73
N ILE A 45 -0.87 4.56 -5.71
CA ILE A 45 -0.02 4.45 -4.52
C ILE A 45 1.37 3.90 -4.86
N VAL A 46 1.47 2.85 -5.69
CA VAL A 46 2.75 2.29 -6.13
C VAL A 46 3.59 3.33 -6.87
N LYS A 47 2.97 4.12 -7.73
CA LYS A 47 3.65 5.18 -8.48
C LYS A 47 4.21 6.27 -7.55
N GLU A 48 3.42 6.75 -6.58
CA GLU A 48 3.86 7.78 -5.64
C GLU A 48 4.96 7.26 -4.70
N VAL A 49 4.81 6.04 -4.18
CA VAL A 49 5.83 5.41 -3.33
C VAL A 49 7.14 5.17 -4.11
N ARG A 50 7.06 4.68 -5.34
CA ARG A 50 8.26 4.52 -6.20
C ARG A 50 8.98 5.85 -6.40
N LYS A 51 8.25 6.91 -6.69
CA LYS A 51 8.79 8.27 -6.83
C LYS A 51 9.45 8.74 -5.53
N ALA A 52 8.79 8.54 -4.38
CA ALA A 52 9.33 8.92 -3.07
C ALA A 52 10.67 8.24 -2.79
N VAL A 53 10.75 6.93 -2.98
CA VAL A 53 12.00 6.15 -2.75
C VAL A 53 13.12 6.59 -3.68
N LEU A 54 12.83 6.87 -4.95
CA LEU A 54 13.83 7.33 -5.92
C LEU A 54 14.37 8.74 -5.60
N ASN A 55 13.64 9.52 -4.80
CA ASN A 55 14.02 10.86 -4.36
C ASN A 55 14.68 10.90 -2.97
N LEU A 56 14.80 9.76 -2.28
CA LEU A 56 15.49 9.71 -0.99
C LEU A 56 16.92 10.26 -1.10
N SER A 57 17.28 11.10 -0.15
CA SER A 57 18.64 11.67 -0.11
C SER A 57 19.67 10.59 0.22
N LYS A 58 20.93 10.84 -0.13
CA LYS A 58 22.04 9.94 0.24
C LYS A 58 22.20 9.80 1.76
N ASP A 59 21.82 10.82 2.52
CA ASP A 59 21.92 10.79 3.98
C ASP A 59 20.76 9.98 4.58
N ASP A 60 19.55 10.06 4.03
CA ASP A 60 18.46 9.16 4.41
C ASP A 60 18.83 7.71 4.14
N LEU A 61 19.33 7.41 2.94
CA LEU A 61 19.72 6.05 2.55
C LEU A 61 20.79 5.43 3.48
N LYS A 62 21.69 6.22 4.06
CA LYS A 62 22.69 5.74 5.03
C LYS A 62 22.09 5.31 6.37
N ASN A 63 20.90 5.76 6.70
CA ASN A 63 20.25 5.46 7.97
C ASN A 63 19.45 4.15 7.92
N TYR A 64 19.08 3.66 6.73
CA TYR A 64 18.37 2.40 6.59
C TYR A 64 19.25 1.20 7.00
N GLY A 65 18.72 0.39 7.93
CA GLY A 65 19.41 -0.79 8.44
C GLY A 65 20.62 -0.51 9.32
N LYS A 66 20.90 0.75 9.67
CA LYS A 66 22.03 1.14 10.52
C LYS A 66 21.88 0.65 11.96
N ILE A 67 20.67 0.72 12.50
CA ILE A 67 20.35 0.34 13.88
C ILE A 67 19.50 -0.93 13.88
N LEU A 68 18.47 -0.99 13.02
CA LEU A 68 17.52 -2.09 13.00
C LEU A 68 17.42 -2.69 11.59
N ARG A 69 17.67 -3.98 11.52
CA ARG A 69 17.50 -4.83 10.35
C ARG A 69 16.89 -6.15 10.77
N THR A 70 15.86 -6.60 10.07
CA THR A 70 15.29 -7.93 10.32
C THR A 70 16.10 -9.03 9.62
N PRO A 71 16.02 -10.28 10.09
CA PRO A 71 16.25 -11.43 9.23
C PRO A 71 15.29 -11.37 8.03
N CYS A 72 15.52 -12.18 7.00
CA CYS A 72 14.52 -12.30 5.95
C CYS A 72 13.26 -12.98 6.52
N VAL A 73 12.12 -12.32 6.41
CA VAL A 73 10.84 -12.80 6.94
C VAL A 73 10.17 -13.63 5.86
N THR A 74 9.90 -14.90 6.16
CA THR A 74 9.24 -15.84 5.26
C THR A 74 8.05 -16.51 5.91
N GLY A 75 7.04 -16.86 5.12
CA GLY A 75 5.88 -17.65 5.50
C GLY A 75 5.80 -18.89 4.61
N PRO A 76 5.66 -20.11 5.16
CA PRO A 76 5.78 -21.36 4.39
C PRO A 76 4.80 -21.45 3.21
N ASP A 77 3.61 -20.87 3.34
CA ASP A 77 2.55 -20.96 2.33
C ASP A 77 2.25 -19.63 1.63
N PHE A 78 2.99 -18.56 1.95
CA PHE A 78 2.64 -17.20 1.53
C PHE A 78 3.73 -16.47 0.75
N GLY A 79 4.90 -17.08 0.60
CA GLY A 79 6.08 -16.41 0.07
C GLY A 79 6.86 -15.67 1.15
N ALA A 80 7.39 -14.50 0.88
CA ALA A 80 8.18 -13.74 1.85
C ALA A 80 7.78 -12.27 1.91
N MET A 81 8.07 -11.64 3.03
CA MET A 81 8.12 -10.19 3.17
C MET A 81 9.51 -9.65 2.79
N GLY A 82 10.56 -10.46 2.96
CA GLY A 82 11.95 -10.04 2.72
C GLY A 82 12.69 -9.52 3.95
N VAL A 83 13.81 -8.86 3.73
CA VAL A 83 14.64 -8.21 4.74
C VAL A 83 14.24 -6.75 4.87
N HIS A 84 13.85 -6.31 6.05
CA HIS A 84 13.48 -4.92 6.31
C HIS A 84 14.70 -4.16 6.85
N LEU A 85 15.11 -3.12 6.17
CA LEU A 85 16.09 -2.15 6.64
C LEU A 85 15.35 -0.92 7.14
N ILE A 86 15.37 -0.69 8.45
CA ILE A 86 14.59 0.38 9.08
C ILE A 86 15.43 1.65 9.20
N ASN A 87 14.86 2.77 8.77
CA ASN A 87 15.35 4.10 9.10
C ASN A 87 14.67 4.61 10.37
N HIS A 88 15.33 4.43 11.51
CA HIS A 88 14.77 4.79 12.82
C HIS A 88 14.49 6.29 12.98
N THR A 89 15.06 7.16 12.13
CA THR A 89 14.83 8.60 12.19
C THR A 89 13.47 9.01 11.60
N PHE A 90 12.84 8.10 10.86
CA PHE A 90 11.50 8.29 10.29
C PHE A 90 10.40 7.67 11.13
N VAL A 91 10.75 6.78 12.08
CA VAL A 91 9.76 6.11 12.94
C VAL A 91 9.19 7.10 13.95
N ASP A 92 8.01 7.61 13.68
CA ASP A 92 7.33 8.60 14.49
C ASP A 92 5.79 8.42 14.45
N ALA A 93 5.03 9.48 14.77
CA ALA A 93 3.56 9.48 14.77
C ALA A 93 2.96 10.04 13.45
N VAL A 94 3.74 10.11 12.37
CA VAL A 94 3.32 10.71 11.10
C VAL A 94 3.39 9.69 9.98
N VAL A 95 2.37 9.63 9.14
CA VAL A 95 2.42 8.85 7.88
C VAL A 95 2.83 9.80 6.76
N ASN A 96 4.05 9.64 6.25
CA ASN A 96 4.59 10.48 5.18
C ASN A 96 5.04 9.62 4.00
N VAL A 97 4.38 9.75 2.85
CA VAL A 97 4.71 8.99 1.64
C VAL A 97 6.16 9.15 1.19
N GLU A 98 6.78 10.29 1.48
CA GLU A 98 8.15 10.61 1.09
C GLU A 98 9.21 10.00 2.04
N GLN A 99 8.78 9.45 3.18
CA GLN A 99 9.66 8.96 4.24
C GLN A 99 9.24 7.55 4.71
N PRO A 100 9.31 6.52 3.84
CA PRO A 100 9.01 5.17 4.27
C PRO A 100 9.96 4.75 5.40
N GLU A 101 9.45 4.18 6.46
CA GLU A 101 10.24 3.78 7.63
C GLU A 101 11.12 2.56 7.33
N ALA A 102 10.71 1.70 6.39
CA ALA A 102 11.53 0.56 5.98
C ALA A 102 11.63 0.42 4.46
N LEU A 103 12.83 0.05 4.00
CA LEU A 103 13.07 -0.50 2.66
C LEU A 103 13.12 -2.01 2.75
N ILE A 104 12.41 -2.69 1.86
CA ILE A 104 12.28 -4.14 1.83
C ILE A 104 13.14 -4.71 0.71
N TYR A 105 13.98 -5.68 1.07
CA TYR A 105 14.92 -6.29 0.15
C TYR A 105 14.78 -7.81 0.08
N GLU A 106 14.94 -8.35 -1.12
CA GLU A 106 15.10 -9.78 -1.35
C GLU A 106 16.59 -10.15 -1.41
N PRO A 107 17.04 -11.17 -0.67
CA PRO A 107 18.42 -11.69 -0.78
C PRO A 107 18.65 -12.32 -2.15
N GLN A 108 19.84 -12.12 -2.73
CA GLN A 108 20.25 -12.69 -4.01
C GLN A 108 21.39 -13.68 -3.85
N ALA A 109 21.52 -14.66 -4.77
CA ALA A 109 22.54 -15.71 -4.73
C ALA A 109 24.00 -15.22 -4.64
N ASN A 110 24.27 -13.99 -5.06
CA ASN A 110 25.60 -13.37 -5.03
C ASN A 110 25.90 -12.61 -3.73
N GLY A 111 25.07 -12.79 -2.68
CA GLY A 111 25.16 -12.06 -1.42
C GLY A 111 24.69 -10.61 -1.49
N LYS A 112 24.15 -10.17 -2.64
CA LYS A 112 23.55 -8.84 -2.81
C LYS A 112 22.08 -8.87 -2.38
N TYR A 113 21.46 -7.71 -2.39
CA TYR A 113 20.06 -7.51 -2.07
C TYR A 113 19.39 -6.73 -3.20
N ARG A 114 18.18 -7.15 -3.57
CA ARG A 114 17.32 -6.47 -4.55
C ARG A 114 16.20 -5.75 -3.81
N LEU A 115 16.05 -4.46 -4.02
CA LEU A 115 14.91 -3.71 -3.47
C LEU A 115 13.62 -4.21 -4.14
N VAL A 116 12.63 -4.56 -3.33
CA VAL A 116 11.35 -5.13 -3.81
C VAL A 116 10.14 -4.30 -3.37
N GLY A 117 10.23 -3.62 -2.22
CA GLY A 117 9.15 -2.82 -1.69
C GLY A 117 9.57 -1.93 -0.55
N VAL A 118 8.60 -1.34 0.09
CA VAL A 118 8.76 -0.53 1.31
C VAL A 118 7.68 -0.88 2.32
N GLU A 119 7.90 -0.46 3.57
CA GLU A 119 6.89 -0.52 4.62
C GLU A 119 6.84 0.82 5.34
N TYR A 120 5.62 1.27 5.61
CA TYR A 120 5.34 2.40 6.49
C TYR A 120 4.96 1.86 7.85
N ILE A 121 5.59 2.41 8.91
CA ILE A 121 5.51 1.90 10.28
C ILE A 121 5.23 3.06 11.24
N VAL A 122 4.10 2.99 11.97
CA VAL A 122 3.73 3.99 12.96
C VAL A 122 3.52 3.31 14.31
N PRO A 123 4.35 3.57 15.33
CA PRO A 123 4.12 3.04 16.68
C PRO A 123 2.75 3.45 17.21
N LYS A 124 1.97 2.46 17.69
CA LYS A 124 0.59 2.70 18.12
C LYS A 124 0.48 3.77 19.21
N ASP A 125 1.32 3.70 20.22
CA ASP A 125 1.26 4.64 21.34
C ASP A 125 1.61 6.06 20.93
N ALA A 126 2.58 6.23 20.00
CA ALA A 126 2.90 7.53 19.43
C ALA A 126 1.75 8.09 18.60
N TRP A 127 1.12 7.24 17.79
CA TRP A 127 -0.05 7.62 17.01
C TRP A 127 -1.23 8.04 17.87
N ASP A 128 -1.59 7.24 18.87
CA ASP A 128 -2.73 7.51 19.76
C ASP A 128 -2.52 8.78 20.59
N ALA A 129 -1.27 9.05 20.99
CA ALA A 129 -0.92 10.29 21.70
C ALA A 129 -1.08 11.52 20.81
N ALA A 130 -0.70 11.42 19.53
CA ALA A 130 -0.85 12.51 18.55
C ALA A 130 -2.28 12.66 18.01
N ASN A 131 -3.07 11.56 18.01
CA ASN A 131 -4.43 11.48 17.47
C ASN A 131 -5.39 10.88 18.51
N PRO A 132 -5.64 11.55 19.63
CA PRO A 132 -6.43 10.99 20.72
C PRO A 132 -7.86 10.66 20.32
N ALA A 133 -8.40 9.60 20.92
CA ALA A 133 -9.80 9.25 20.80
C ALA A 133 -10.71 10.42 21.20
N GLN A 134 -11.80 10.61 20.47
CA GLN A 134 -12.84 11.56 20.85
C GLN A 134 -13.92 10.85 21.69
N PRO A 135 -14.72 11.58 22.49
CA PRO A 135 -15.79 10.96 23.28
C PRO A 135 -16.71 10.08 22.42
N GLY A 136 -16.74 8.79 22.74
CA GLY A 136 -17.56 7.81 22.03
C GLY A 136 -17.01 7.29 20.71
N LEU A 137 -15.79 7.72 20.30
CA LEU A 137 -15.11 7.25 19.09
C LEU A 137 -13.70 6.76 19.43
N PRO A 138 -13.23 5.68 18.80
CA PRO A 138 -11.82 5.26 18.94
C PRO A 138 -10.89 6.28 18.29
N SER A 139 -9.58 6.20 18.59
CA SER A 139 -8.55 6.92 17.84
C SER A 139 -8.66 6.58 16.35
N PRO A 140 -8.55 7.56 15.44
CA PRO A 140 -8.59 7.30 14.01
C PRO A 140 -7.40 6.40 13.64
N ARG A 141 -7.60 5.51 12.67
CA ARG A 141 -6.49 4.69 12.15
C ARG A 141 -5.64 5.51 11.18
N PRO A 142 -4.30 5.33 11.20
CA PRO A 142 -3.42 5.98 10.23
C PRO A 142 -3.71 5.48 8.81
N GLN A 143 -3.47 6.35 7.84
CA GLN A 143 -3.71 6.09 6.42
C GLN A 143 -2.54 6.59 5.56
N LEU A 144 -2.17 5.81 4.55
CA LEU A 144 -1.26 6.22 3.49
C LEU A 144 -2.06 6.41 2.19
N LEU A 145 -2.17 7.64 1.70
CA LEU A 145 -2.89 7.97 0.46
C LEU A 145 -4.31 7.35 0.39
N GLY A 146 -5.03 7.36 1.52
CA GLY A 146 -6.38 6.80 1.63
C GLY A 146 -6.46 5.30 1.98
N HIS A 147 -5.34 4.60 2.07
CA HIS A 147 -5.27 3.20 2.49
C HIS A 147 -4.98 3.07 3.98
N LEU A 148 -5.84 2.38 4.72
CA LEU A 148 -5.68 2.16 6.15
C LEU A 148 -4.47 1.26 6.43
N LEU A 149 -3.64 1.65 7.39
CA LEU A 149 -2.57 0.81 7.91
C LEU A 149 -3.15 -0.33 8.76
N ASN A 150 -2.55 -1.52 8.68
CA ASN A 150 -2.92 -2.66 9.50
C ASN A 150 -2.28 -2.56 10.88
N PHE A 151 -2.98 -3.06 11.92
CA PHE A 151 -2.42 -3.11 13.26
C PHE A 151 -1.69 -4.44 13.49
N VAL A 152 -0.46 -4.34 14.00
CA VAL A 152 0.36 -5.47 14.44
C VAL A 152 0.61 -5.33 15.94
N GLY A 153 0.12 -6.30 16.73
CA GLY A 153 0.28 -6.31 18.18
C GLY A 153 1.68 -6.67 18.65
N SER A 154 1.86 -6.75 19.96
CA SER A 154 3.08 -7.23 20.62
C SER A 154 2.86 -8.68 21.12
N PRO A 155 3.87 -9.59 21.04
CA PRO A 155 5.21 -9.38 20.51
C PRO A 155 5.22 -9.29 18.97
N ASN A 156 6.16 -8.53 18.41
CA ASN A 156 6.29 -8.33 16.97
C ASN A 156 7.77 -8.32 16.54
N ARG A 157 7.99 -8.34 15.21
CA ARG A 157 9.33 -8.42 14.59
C ARG A 157 10.26 -7.24 14.89
N TYR A 158 9.72 -6.11 15.32
CA TYR A 158 10.48 -4.90 15.61
C TYR A 158 10.68 -4.66 17.11
N GLY A 159 10.06 -5.48 17.98
CA GLY A 159 10.11 -5.29 19.43
C GLY A 159 9.42 -4.02 19.91
N ILE A 160 8.48 -3.47 19.13
CA ILE A 160 7.71 -2.30 19.52
C ILE A 160 6.64 -2.71 20.53
N GLU A 161 6.80 -2.29 21.78
CA GLU A 161 5.79 -2.47 22.82
C GLU A 161 4.50 -1.73 22.44
N GLY A 162 3.33 -2.28 22.83
CA GLY A 162 2.04 -1.71 22.44
C GLY A 162 1.63 -1.99 20.99
N GLY A 163 2.57 -2.44 20.14
CA GLY A 163 2.32 -2.70 18.72
C GLY A 163 2.50 -1.47 17.84
N PHE A 164 2.21 -1.65 16.57
CA PHE A 164 2.35 -0.60 15.55
C PHE A 164 1.32 -0.79 14.42
N PHE A 165 1.11 0.26 13.67
CA PHE A 165 0.39 0.21 12.40
C PHE A 165 1.39 0.10 11.26
N GLU A 166 1.04 -0.68 10.22
CA GLU A 166 1.89 -0.89 9.06
C GLU A 166 1.11 -0.96 7.75
N ILE A 167 1.80 -0.70 6.65
CA ILE A 167 1.36 -1.02 5.31
C ILE A 167 2.57 -1.32 4.44
N HIS A 168 2.58 -2.51 3.81
CA HIS A 168 3.54 -2.85 2.77
C HIS A 168 3.12 -2.26 1.43
N VAL A 169 4.10 -1.80 0.64
CA VAL A 169 3.87 -1.39 -0.74
C VAL A 169 4.94 -2.02 -1.63
N TRP A 170 4.53 -2.99 -2.45
CA TRP A 170 5.38 -3.66 -3.42
C TRP A 170 5.61 -2.76 -4.63
N ALA A 171 6.51 -1.78 -4.45
CA ALA A 171 6.74 -0.74 -5.45
C ALA A 171 7.76 -1.14 -6.53
N PHE A 172 8.57 -2.19 -6.30
CA PHE A 172 9.68 -2.60 -7.17
C PHE A 172 9.62 -4.07 -7.59
N GLU A 173 8.65 -4.81 -7.10
CA GLU A 173 8.30 -6.18 -7.48
C GLU A 173 6.79 -6.30 -7.57
N ASP A 174 6.29 -7.00 -8.58
CA ASP A 174 4.87 -7.28 -8.67
C ASP A 174 4.46 -8.27 -7.57
N ASN A 175 3.27 -8.08 -7.04
CA ASN A 175 2.69 -9.03 -6.11
C ASN A 175 1.35 -9.52 -6.68
N PRO A 176 1.24 -10.80 -7.07
CA PRO A 176 0.00 -11.35 -7.63
C PRO A 176 -1.17 -11.32 -6.65
N ARG A 177 -0.91 -11.14 -5.36
CA ARG A 177 -1.94 -10.95 -4.33
C ARG A 177 -2.36 -9.48 -4.15
N GLY A 178 -1.72 -8.56 -4.85
CA GLY A 178 -1.96 -7.12 -4.76
C GLY A 178 -0.80 -6.36 -4.12
N ALA A 179 -0.61 -5.13 -4.58
CA ALA A 179 0.53 -4.30 -4.20
C ALA A 179 0.62 -3.96 -2.71
N LEU A 180 -0.47 -4.11 -1.95
CA LEU A 180 -0.56 -3.77 -0.52
C LEU A 180 -0.70 -5.02 0.38
N HIS A 181 -0.55 -6.22 -0.19
CA HIS A 181 -0.58 -7.44 0.60
C HIS A 181 0.76 -7.66 1.30
N ASP A 182 0.75 -8.08 2.58
CA ASP A 182 1.97 -8.20 3.38
C ASP A 182 2.97 -9.21 2.80
N TRP A 183 2.48 -10.32 2.25
CA TRP A 183 3.30 -11.41 1.71
C TRP A 183 3.29 -11.40 0.17
N ASN A 184 4.46 -11.62 -0.42
CA ASN A 184 4.62 -11.76 -1.85
C ASN A 184 5.14 -13.16 -2.20
N PRO A 185 4.37 -13.98 -2.96
CA PRO A 185 4.79 -15.32 -3.35
C PRO A 185 5.99 -15.33 -4.31
N ASP A 186 6.26 -14.20 -5.00
CA ASP A 186 7.36 -14.07 -5.95
C ASP A 186 8.66 -13.58 -5.28
N VAL A 187 8.64 -13.38 -3.95
CA VAL A 187 9.80 -13.03 -3.12
C VAL A 187 10.20 -14.21 -2.24
N THR A 188 11.51 -14.48 -2.12
CA THR A 188 12.03 -15.62 -1.37
C THR A 188 13.17 -15.24 -0.44
N CYS A 189 13.29 -15.99 0.68
CA CYS A 189 14.41 -15.89 1.63
C CYS A 189 15.50 -16.96 1.42
N GLU A 190 15.35 -17.87 0.45
CA GLU A 190 16.23 -19.02 0.26
C GLU A 190 17.71 -18.64 0.07
N LYS A 191 17.95 -17.44 -0.48
CA LYS A 191 19.32 -16.94 -0.76
C LYS A 191 19.89 -16.06 0.36
N GLN A 192 19.25 -16.01 1.52
CA GLN A 192 19.80 -15.29 2.66
C GLN A 192 21.06 -16.00 3.15
N PRO A 193 22.21 -15.29 3.27
CA PRO A 193 23.39 -15.87 3.86
C PRO A 193 23.11 -16.36 5.28
N VAL A 194 23.42 -17.63 5.55
CA VAL A 194 23.34 -18.17 6.92
C VAL A 194 24.42 -17.45 7.74
N PRO A 195 24.09 -16.88 8.91
CA PRO A 195 25.11 -16.33 9.77
C PRO A 195 26.12 -17.45 10.10
N HIS A 196 27.39 -17.23 9.78
CA HIS A 196 28.44 -18.12 10.24
C HIS A 196 28.49 -18.00 11.77
N SER A 197 28.16 -19.10 12.45
CA SER A 197 28.25 -19.25 13.92
C SER A 197 29.67 -19.21 14.40
#